data_ba0ea1ee8d0abaaaf7ec428ab59e731c
#
_entry.id   ba0ea1ee8d0abaaaf7ec428ab59e731c
#
_cell.length_a   1.000
_cell.length_b   1.000
_cell.length_c   1.000
_cell.angle_alpha   90.00
_cell.angle_beta   90.00
_cell.angle_gamma   90.00
#
_symmetry.space_group_name_H-M   'P 1'
#
loop_
_entity.id
_entity.type
_entity.pdbx_description
1 polymer ?
#
loop_
_entity_poly.entity_id
_entity_poly.type
_entity_poly.pdbx_seq_one_letter_code
_entity_poly.pdbx_strand_id
1 'polypeptide(L)'
;LASTILTNKKVIINNIPVVRDVETMVALLKTMGSTVKFNKEKKKIEIINKNTLKTFAPYFLLKTMRAGVLVLGALLTKYRVAKVSLPGGCAIGSRPIDLHLDSLKRMGAKIKIKDGYIHASARRGLKGCTIKFSKISVGATENILIAACFAKGETRLRNCAIEPEVEDLIIFLKKIGCKINRIG
;
A
#
# COMPACT_ATOMS: atom_id res chain seq x y z
N LEU A 1 7.46 3.26 0.24
CA LEU A 1 7.82 2.40 -0.91
C LEU A 1 6.59 1.86 -1.64
N ALA A 2 5.62 1.19 -0.98
CA ALA A 2 4.45 0.60 -1.64
C ALA A 2 3.66 1.61 -2.50
N SER A 3 3.52 2.84 -2.04
CA SER A 3 2.83 3.92 -2.76
C SER A 3 3.50 4.33 -4.08
N THR A 4 4.78 4.01 -4.28
CA THR A 4 5.46 4.29 -5.56
C THR A 4 4.84 3.56 -6.74
N ILE A 5 4.14 2.44 -6.50
CA ILE A 5 3.37 1.71 -7.52
C ILE A 5 2.40 2.63 -8.26
N LEU A 6 1.86 3.66 -7.61
CA LEU A 6 0.86 4.56 -8.18
C LEU A 6 1.37 5.40 -9.34
N THR A 7 2.67 5.65 -9.46
CA THR A 7 3.26 6.48 -10.51
C THR A 7 4.22 5.72 -11.42
N ASN A 8 4.28 6.10 -12.70
CA ASN A 8 5.28 5.60 -13.65
C ASN A 8 6.48 6.54 -13.79
N LYS A 9 6.40 7.73 -13.18
CA LYS A 9 7.52 8.66 -13.14
C LYS A 9 8.63 8.08 -12.25
N LYS A 10 9.88 8.45 -12.54
CA LYS A 10 11.02 8.12 -11.67
C LYS A 10 10.79 8.73 -10.28
N VAL A 11 10.84 7.89 -9.27
CA VAL A 11 10.78 8.29 -7.86
C VAL A 11 12.15 8.15 -7.24
N ILE A 12 12.61 9.17 -6.55
CA ILE A 12 13.85 9.17 -5.76
C ILE A 12 13.47 9.42 -4.32
N ILE A 13 13.89 8.50 -3.43
CA ILE A 13 13.72 8.63 -1.99
C ILE A 13 15.10 8.67 -1.36
N ASN A 14 15.38 9.73 -0.64
CA ASN A 14 16.61 9.90 0.12
C ASN A 14 16.37 9.56 1.60
N ASN A 15 17.45 9.38 2.34
CA ASN A 15 17.44 9.08 3.77
C ASN A 15 16.61 7.83 4.12
N ILE A 16 16.61 6.82 3.24
CA ILE A 16 15.89 5.58 3.51
C ILE A 16 16.69 4.69 4.46
N PRO A 17 16.07 4.13 5.51
CA PRO A 17 16.79 3.25 6.43
C PRO A 17 17.17 1.93 5.75
N VAL A 18 18.34 1.40 6.14
CA VAL A 18 18.81 0.09 5.66
C VAL A 18 18.34 -0.97 6.66
N VAL A 19 17.08 -1.36 6.54
CA VAL A 19 16.44 -2.37 7.39
C VAL A 19 15.82 -3.46 6.53
N ARG A 20 15.61 -4.63 7.12
CA ARG A 20 15.13 -5.83 6.43
C ARG A 20 13.81 -5.60 5.70
N ASP A 21 12.87 -4.87 6.28
CA ASP A 21 11.57 -4.60 5.66
C ASP A 21 11.70 -3.75 4.39
N VAL A 22 12.62 -2.78 4.37
CA VAL A 22 12.93 -2.01 3.17
C VAL A 22 13.51 -2.91 2.09
N GLU A 23 14.46 -3.78 2.42
CA GLU A 23 15.06 -4.72 1.48
C GLU A 23 14.02 -5.70 0.92
N THR A 24 13.14 -6.21 1.78
CA THR A 24 12.05 -7.11 1.36
C THR A 24 11.04 -6.39 0.47
N MET A 25 10.69 -5.14 0.76
CA MET A 25 9.81 -4.34 -0.10
C MET A 25 10.48 -4.05 -1.46
N VAL A 26 11.78 -3.78 -1.48
CA VAL A 26 12.56 -3.63 -2.73
C VAL A 26 12.51 -4.92 -3.55
N ALA A 27 12.71 -6.07 -2.92
CA ALA A 27 12.62 -7.37 -3.59
C ALA A 27 11.20 -7.60 -4.15
N LEU A 28 10.16 -7.24 -3.38
CA LEU A 28 8.77 -7.35 -3.81
C LEU A 28 8.50 -6.47 -5.04
N LEU A 29 8.88 -5.20 -5.02
CA LEU A 29 8.72 -4.30 -6.17
C LEU A 29 9.46 -4.80 -7.42
N LYS A 30 10.69 -5.32 -7.26
CA LYS A 30 11.45 -5.95 -8.37
C LYS A 30 10.71 -7.17 -8.92
N THR A 31 10.22 -8.05 -8.06
CA THR A 31 9.44 -9.24 -8.46
C THR A 31 8.17 -8.86 -9.24
N MET A 32 7.57 -7.74 -8.90
CA MET A 32 6.41 -7.19 -9.60
C MET A 32 6.78 -6.53 -10.95
N GLY A 33 8.05 -6.26 -11.20
CA GLY A 33 8.56 -5.72 -12.47
C GLY A 33 9.01 -4.26 -12.40
N SER A 34 9.12 -3.68 -11.22
CA SER A 34 9.72 -2.36 -11.03
C SER A 34 11.24 -2.42 -11.20
N THR A 35 11.82 -1.40 -11.83
CA THR A 35 13.27 -1.18 -11.81
C THR A 35 13.64 -0.42 -10.55
N VAL A 36 14.44 -1.04 -9.68
CA VAL A 36 14.82 -0.44 -8.39
C VAL A 36 16.33 -0.47 -8.24
N LYS A 37 16.93 0.72 -8.01
CA LYS A 37 18.33 0.91 -7.64
C LYS A 37 18.40 1.38 -6.21
N PHE A 38 18.94 0.56 -5.31
CA PHE A 38 19.10 0.88 -3.89
C PHE A 38 20.59 1.02 -3.57
N ASN A 39 21.01 2.25 -3.29
CA ASN A 39 22.34 2.57 -2.78
C ASN A 39 22.24 2.65 -1.25
N LYS A 40 22.74 1.62 -0.55
CA LYS A 40 22.68 1.50 0.91
C LYS A 40 23.61 2.51 1.61
N GLU A 41 24.78 2.77 1.05
CA GLU A 41 25.75 3.73 1.62
C GLU A 41 25.20 5.14 1.61
N LYS A 42 24.62 5.57 0.48
CA LYS A 42 24.00 6.88 0.32
C LYS A 42 22.56 6.94 0.88
N LYS A 43 22.05 5.84 1.44
CA LYS A 43 20.67 5.72 1.93
C LYS A 43 19.66 6.26 0.91
N LYS A 44 19.86 5.94 -0.37
CA LYS A 44 19.10 6.46 -1.49
C LYS A 44 18.51 5.32 -2.32
N ILE A 45 17.25 5.46 -2.69
CA ILE A 45 16.57 4.52 -3.59
C ILE A 45 15.98 5.24 -4.79
N GLU A 46 16.11 4.65 -5.97
CA GLU A 46 15.50 5.11 -7.20
C GLU A 46 14.56 4.02 -7.73
N ILE A 47 13.33 4.38 -8.02
CA ILE A 47 12.29 3.44 -8.47
C ILE A 47 11.66 3.96 -9.75
N ILE A 48 11.54 3.09 -10.74
CA ILE A 48 10.80 3.34 -11.98
C ILE A 48 9.85 2.16 -12.21
N ASN A 49 8.57 2.44 -12.33
CA ASN A 49 7.57 1.42 -12.62
C ASN A 49 7.27 1.41 -14.12
N LYS A 50 7.17 0.21 -14.68
CA LYS A 50 6.62 0.01 -16.02
C LYS A 50 5.10 0.25 -16.01
N ASN A 51 4.49 0.46 -17.17
CA ASN A 51 3.04 0.61 -17.29
C ASN A 51 2.27 -0.61 -16.78
N THR A 52 2.85 -1.79 -16.91
CA THR A 52 2.27 -3.05 -16.45
C THR A 52 3.19 -3.69 -15.42
N LEU A 53 2.71 -3.80 -14.18
CA LEU A 53 3.35 -4.59 -13.14
C LEU A 53 2.56 -5.89 -12.92
N LYS A 54 3.25 -6.92 -12.45
CA LYS A 54 2.60 -8.13 -11.95
C LYS A 54 1.80 -7.77 -10.70
N THR A 55 0.52 -8.08 -10.68
CA THR A 55 -0.39 -7.78 -9.55
C THR A 55 -0.40 -8.89 -8.51
N PHE A 56 0.73 -9.57 -8.37
CA PHE A 56 0.93 -10.72 -7.49
C PHE A 56 2.05 -10.45 -6.48
N ALA A 57 1.73 -10.58 -5.20
CA ALA A 57 2.67 -10.48 -4.10
C ALA A 57 2.79 -11.84 -3.37
N PRO A 58 3.92 -12.56 -3.54
CA PRO A 58 4.06 -13.95 -3.12
C PRO A 58 4.32 -14.10 -1.63
N TYR A 59 3.91 -15.23 -1.07
CA TYR A 59 4.03 -15.57 0.35
C TYR A 59 5.46 -15.49 0.89
N PHE A 60 6.45 -16.00 0.14
CA PHE A 60 7.82 -16.06 0.62
C PHE A 60 8.44 -14.68 0.93
N LEU A 61 7.93 -13.59 0.33
CA LEU A 61 8.30 -12.21 0.66
C LEU A 61 7.44 -11.64 1.79
N LEU A 62 6.14 -11.93 1.81
CA LEU A 62 5.22 -11.31 2.76
C LEU A 62 5.19 -12.00 4.11
N LYS A 63 5.64 -13.25 4.22
CA LYS A 63 5.65 -13.99 5.49
C LYS A 63 6.45 -13.31 6.60
N THR A 64 7.45 -12.51 6.25
CA THR A 64 8.32 -11.81 7.19
C THR A 64 8.10 -10.30 7.25
N MET A 65 7.23 -9.74 6.36
CA MET A 65 7.03 -8.30 6.24
C MET A 65 5.55 -7.96 6.21
N ARG A 66 5.03 -7.45 7.32
CA ARG A 66 3.62 -7.07 7.42
C ARG A 66 3.24 -5.89 6.52
N ALA A 67 4.15 -4.93 6.37
CA ALA A 67 3.98 -3.79 5.47
C ALA A 67 3.72 -4.21 4.01
N GLY A 68 3.97 -5.48 3.67
CA GLY A 68 3.66 -6.03 2.36
C GLY A 68 2.18 -5.92 1.97
N VAL A 69 1.26 -5.90 2.95
CA VAL A 69 -0.18 -5.71 2.69
C VAL A 69 -0.50 -4.34 2.08
N LEU A 70 0.37 -3.35 2.24
CA LEU A 70 0.18 -2.00 1.67
C LEU A 70 0.15 -1.98 0.14
N VAL A 71 0.77 -2.97 -0.51
CA VAL A 71 0.69 -3.08 -1.97
C VAL A 71 -0.73 -3.41 -2.46
N LEU A 72 -1.61 -3.93 -1.58
CA LEU A 72 -3.00 -4.26 -1.92
C LEU A 72 -3.78 -3.01 -2.37
N GLY A 73 -3.73 -1.93 -1.60
CA GLY A 73 -4.37 -0.66 -1.94
C GLY A 73 -3.81 -0.06 -3.24
N ALA A 74 -2.47 -0.06 -3.38
CA ALA A 74 -1.79 0.46 -4.55
C ALA A 74 -2.17 -0.31 -5.83
N LEU A 75 -2.18 -1.64 -5.77
CA LEU A 75 -2.53 -2.49 -6.91
C LEU A 75 -3.99 -2.35 -7.32
N LEU A 76 -4.90 -2.36 -6.35
CA LEU A 76 -6.34 -2.18 -6.62
C LEU A 76 -6.63 -0.84 -7.27
N THR A 77 -5.99 0.21 -6.79
CA THR A 77 -6.18 1.57 -7.31
C THR A 77 -5.67 1.70 -8.74
N LYS A 78 -4.47 1.21 -9.02
CA LYS A 78 -3.84 1.39 -10.33
C LYS A 78 -4.26 0.32 -11.35
N TYR A 79 -4.26 -0.96 -10.93
CA TYR A 79 -4.46 -2.11 -11.84
C TYR A 79 -5.83 -2.78 -11.67
N ARG A 80 -6.64 -2.37 -10.68
CA ARG A 80 -7.99 -2.89 -10.42
C ARG A 80 -8.05 -4.37 -10.06
N VAL A 81 -6.91 -5.02 -9.89
CA VAL A 81 -6.78 -6.42 -9.48
C VAL A 81 -5.52 -6.58 -8.63
N ALA A 82 -5.60 -7.46 -7.62
CA ALA A 82 -4.47 -7.80 -6.79
C ALA A 82 -4.62 -9.24 -6.27
N LYS A 83 -3.52 -9.99 -6.25
CA LYS A 83 -3.38 -11.23 -5.52
C LYS A 83 -2.21 -11.07 -4.55
N VAL A 84 -2.53 -10.93 -3.27
CA VAL A 84 -1.55 -10.63 -2.22
C VAL A 84 -1.60 -11.71 -1.17
N SER A 85 -0.47 -12.31 -0.82
CA SER A 85 -0.42 -13.29 0.27
C SER A 85 -0.88 -12.67 1.57
N LEU A 86 -1.56 -13.43 2.39
CA LEU A 86 -1.75 -13.07 3.79
C LEU A 86 -0.37 -12.87 4.43
N PRO A 87 -0.21 -11.83 5.27
CA PRO A 87 1.03 -11.64 6.01
C PRO A 87 1.23 -12.82 6.97
N GLY A 88 2.46 -13.29 7.11
CA GLY A 88 2.81 -14.31 8.08
C GLY A 88 2.51 -13.86 9.50
N GLY A 89 2.38 -14.81 10.42
CA GLY A 89 2.24 -14.53 11.85
C GLY A 89 3.45 -13.74 12.37
N CYS A 90 3.19 -12.74 13.19
CA CYS A 90 4.24 -12.01 13.89
C CYS A 90 4.38 -12.59 15.30
N ALA A 91 5.61 -12.70 15.82
CA ALA A 91 5.89 -13.12 17.20
C ALA A 91 5.18 -12.25 18.26
N ILE A 92 4.68 -11.07 17.87
CA ILE A 92 4.01 -10.09 18.75
C ILE A 92 2.47 -10.28 18.77
N GLY A 93 1.93 -11.35 18.16
CA GLY A 93 0.49 -11.68 18.16
C GLY A 93 -0.24 -11.45 16.84
N SER A 94 -1.50 -11.93 16.78
CA SER A 94 -2.37 -11.74 15.62
C SER A 94 -2.75 -10.27 15.49
N ARG A 95 -2.35 -9.63 14.42
CA ARG A 95 -2.87 -8.30 14.05
C ARG A 95 -3.74 -8.47 12.83
N PRO A 96 -5.05 -8.50 12.99
CA PRO A 96 -5.98 -8.76 11.90
C PRO A 96 -5.84 -7.67 10.81
N ILE A 97 -5.92 -8.08 9.56
CA ILE A 97 -5.95 -7.18 8.40
C ILE A 97 -7.37 -6.74 8.07
N ASP A 98 -8.32 -7.04 8.94
CA ASP A 98 -9.76 -6.79 8.74
C ASP A 98 -10.04 -5.34 8.40
N LEU A 99 -9.41 -4.39 9.13
CA LEU A 99 -9.58 -2.96 8.86
C LEU A 99 -9.19 -2.58 7.43
N HIS A 100 -8.15 -3.20 6.89
CA HIS A 100 -7.73 -3.00 5.49
C HIS A 100 -8.79 -3.54 4.53
N LEU A 101 -9.20 -4.80 4.74
CA LEU A 101 -10.09 -5.51 3.82
C LEU A 101 -11.49 -4.90 3.84
N ASP A 102 -12.04 -4.61 5.02
CA ASP A 102 -13.38 -4.03 5.16
C ASP A 102 -13.45 -2.63 4.57
N SER A 103 -12.40 -1.83 4.78
CA SER A 103 -12.33 -0.51 4.16
C SER A 103 -12.27 -0.59 2.63
N LEU A 104 -11.47 -1.48 2.07
CA LEU A 104 -11.40 -1.68 0.62
C LEU A 104 -12.72 -2.23 0.05
N LYS A 105 -13.43 -3.12 0.77
CA LYS A 105 -14.77 -3.58 0.39
C LYS A 105 -15.76 -2.42 0.36
N ARG A 106 -15.74 -1.53 1.37
CA ARG A 106 -16.58 -0.32 1.40
C ARG A 106 -16.28 0.60 0.22
N MET A 107 -15.05 0.67 -0.24
CA MET A 107 -14.65 1.37 -1.45
C MET A 107 -15.05 0.63 -2.75
N GLY A 108 -15.74 -0.50 -2.66
CA GLY A 108 -16.27 -1.27 -3.79
C GLY A 108 -15.36 -2.39 -4.30
N ALA A 109 -14.30 -2.75 -3.60
CA ALA A 109 -13.49 -3.91 -3.94
C ALA A 109 -14.22 -5.22 -3.61
N LYS A 110 -14.19 -6.18 -4.53
CA LYS A 110 -14.57 -7.57 -4.28
C LYS A 110 -13.36 -8.32 -3.78
N ILE A 111 -13.45 -8.88 -2.57
CA ILE A 111 -12.32 -9.53 -1.90
C ILE A 111 -12.74 -10.95 -1.49
N LYS A 112 -11.91 -11.94 -1.83
CA LYS A 112 -11.99 -13.32 -1.36
C LYS A 112 -10.64 -13.75 -0.82
N ILE A 113 -10.63 -14.50 0.27
CA ILE A 113 -9.45 -15.17 0.79
C ILE A 113 -9.53 -16.62 0.35
N LYS A 114 -8.50 -17.08 -0.35
CA LYS A 114 -8.40 -18.48 -0.81
C LYS A 114 -6.93 -18.87 -0.84
N ASP A 115 -6.63 -20.09 -0.38
CA ASP A 115 -5.29 -20.72 -0.41
C ASP A 115 -4.18 -19.81 0.18
N GLY A 116 -4.48 -19.09 1.29
CA GLY A 116 -3.54 -18.18 1.93
C GLY A 116 -3.33 -16.85 1.20
N TYR A 117 -4.15 -16.54 0.18
CA TYR A 117 -4.05 -15.30 -0.59
C TYR A 117 -5.34 -14.47 -0.53
N ILE A 118 -5.15 -13.18 -0.52
CA ILE A 118 -6.20 -12.17 -0.74
C ILE A 118 -6.33 -11.98 -2.25
N HIS A 119 -7.45 -12.42 -2.80
CA HIS A 119 -7.84 -12.16 -4.19
C HIS A 119 -8.78 -10.96 -4.19
N ALA A 120 -8.34 -9.85 -4.74
CA ALA A 120 -9.09 -8.61 -4.73
C ALA A 120 -9.27 -8.04 -6.14
N SER A 121 -10.45 -7.48 -6.42
CA SER A 121 -10.74 -6.83 -7.69
C SER A 121 -11.66 -5.63 -7.52
N ALA A 122 -11.41 -4.58 -8.29
CA ALA A 122 -12.22 -3.36 -8.36
C ALA A 122 -12.42 -2.96 -9.83
N ARG A 123 -13.09 -3.80 -10.61
CA ARG A 123 -13.21 -3.65 -12.09
C ARG A 123 -13.67 -2.26 -12.54
N ARG A 124 -14.59 -1.62 -11.79
CA ARG A 124 -15.08 -0.27 -12.08
C ARG A 124 -14.23 0.83 -11.42
N GLY A 125 -13.08 0.48 -10.83
CA GLY A 125 -12.26 1.33 -9.95
C GLY A 125 -12.84 1.43 -8.54
N LEU A 126 -12.01 1.89 -7.59
CA LEU A 126 -12.44 2.18 -6.25
C LEU A 126 -13.29 3.46 -6.21
N LYS A 127 -14.22 3.53 -5.28
CA LYS A 127 -15.09 4.68 -5.03
C LYS A 127 -14.79 5.29 -3.67
N GLY A 128 -14.78 6.61 -3.63
CA GLY A 128 -14.67 7.35 -2.39
C GLY A 128 -15.88 7.10 -1.49
N CYS A 129 -15.62 7.03 -0.19
CA CYS A 129 -16.67 6.89 0.83
C CYS A 129 -16.15 7.34 2.20
N THR A 130 -17.04 7.50 3.17
CA THR A 130 -16.64 7.75 4.55
C THR A 130 -16.28 6.44 5.23
N ILE A 131 -15.05 6.35 5.76
CA ILE A 131 -14.53 5.22 6.51
C ILE A 131 -14.20 5.69 7.92
N LYS A 132 -14.86 5.11 8.92
CA LYS A 132 -14.51 5.28 10.34
C LYS A 132 -13.90 3.97 10.82
N PHE A 133 -12.62 4.02 11.22
CA PHE A 133 -11.96 2.85 11.79
C PHE A 133 -12.50 2.56 13.19
N SER A 134 -12.74 1.28 13.51
CA SER A 134 -13.16 0.83 14.85
C SER A 134 -12.06 1.03 15.89
N LYS A 135 -10.81 1.00 15.46
CA LYS A 135 -9.61 1.30 16.24
C LYS A 135 -8.56 1.97 15.36
N ILE A 136 -7.69 2.77 15.96
CA ILE A 136 -6.57 3.41 15.25
C ILE A 136 -5.61 2.33 14.75
N SER A 137 -5.21 2.44 13.48
CA SER A 137 -4.26 1.55 12.85
C SER A 137 -3.45 2.30 11.78
N VAL A 138 -2.16 2.42 11.99
CA VAL A 138 -1.22 3.04 11.04
C VAL A 138 -1.32 2.37 9.68
N GLY A 139 -1.09 1.06 9.63
CA GLY A 139 -1.09 0.33 8.35
C GLY A 139 -2.43 0.37 7.61
N ALA A 140 -3.59 0.32 8.32
CA ALA A 140 -4.89 0.47 7.66
C ALA A 140 -5.07 1.89 7.12
N THR A 141 -4.67 2.91 7.88
CA THR A 141 -4.72 4.31 7.44
C THR A 141 -3.87 4.51 6.19
N GLU A 142 -2.61 4.07 6.21
CA GLU A 142 -1.71 4.15 5.06
C GLU A 142 -2.27 3.44 3.82
N ASN A 143 -2.77 2.21 3.99
CA ASN A 143 -3.30 1.43 2.87
C ASN A 143 -4.50 2.12 2.22
N ILE A 144 -5.39 2.70 3.03
CA ILE A 144 -6.58 3.38 2.52
C ILE A 144 -6.25 4.75 1.93
N LEU A 145 -5.28 5.48 2.49
CA LEU A 145 -4.74 6.70 1.86
C LEU A 145 -4.21 6.40 0.44
N ILE A 146 -3.40 5.34 0.31
CA ILE A 146 -2.88 4.88 -0.99
C ILE A 146 -4.04 4.50 -1.93
N ALA A 147 -5.02 3.75 -1.43
CA ALA A 147 -6.16 3.30 -2.21
C ALA A 147 -7.07 4.46 -2.67
N ALA A 148 -7.21 5.49 -1.86
CA ALA A 148 -8.06 6.64 -2.12
C ALA A 148 -7.52 7.59 -3.20
N CYS A 149 -6.20 7.57 -3.48
CA CYS A 149 -5.55 8.54 -4.37
C CYS A 149 -6.19 8.65 -5.76
N PHE A 150 -6.65 7.57 -6.33
CA PHE A 150 -7.33 7.56 -7.64
C PHE A 150 -8.74 6.95 -7.55
N ALA A 151 -9.32 6.90 -6.36
CA ALA A 151 -10.72 6.51 -6.19
C ALA A 151 -11.64 7.59 -6.80
N LYS A 152 -12.79 7.18 -7.32
CA LYS A 152 -13.79 8.10 -7.86
C LYS A 152 -14.55 8.76 -6.71
N GLY A 153 -14.52 10.09 -6.63
CA GLY A 153 -15.16 10.86 -5.56
C GLY A 153 -14.28 11.02 -4.32
N GLU A 154 -14.81 11.63 -3.29
CA GLU A 154 -14.11 11.96 -2.05
C GLU A 154 -14.09 10.77 -1.08
N THR A 155 -12.93 10.53 -0.46
CA THR A 155 -12.80 9.58 0.65
C THR A 155 -12.55 10.35 1.94
N ARG A 156 -13.36 10.12 2.96
CA ARG A 156 -13.19 10.71 4.30
C ARG A 156 -12.79 9.64 5.29
N LEU A 157 -11.63 9.81 5.93
CA LEU A 157 -11.15 8.92 6.98
C LEU A 157 -11.40 9.54 8.36
N ARG A 158 -11.97 8.76 9.27
CA ARG A 158 -12.22 9.15 10.66
C ARG A 158 -11.61 8.10 11.60
N ASN A 159 -11.15 8.55 12.77
CA ASN A 159 -10.45 7.72 13.75
C ASN A 159 -9.25 6.99 13.11
N CYS A 160 -8.49 7.72 12.29
CA CYS A 160 -7.31 7.23 11.60
C CYS A 160 -6.03 7.60 12.37
N ALA A 161 -4.93 6.96 12.02
CA ALA A 161 -3.61 7.24 12.54
C ALA A 161 -3.11 8.61 12.06
N ILE A 162 -2.33 9.28 12.90
CA ILE A 162 -1.76 10.62 12.64
C ILE A 162 -0.25 10.66 12.92
N GLU A 163 0.37 9.52 13.06
CA GLU A 163 1.80 9.37 13.34
C GLU A 163 2.66 9.97 12.22
N PRO A 164 3.92 10.35 12.50
CA PRO A 164 4.80 11.01 11.54
C PRO A 164 4.96 10.28 10.19
N GLU A 165 4.97 8.94 10.19
CA GLU A 165 5.05 8.13 9.00
C GLU A 165 3.81 8.25 8.09
N VAL A 166 2.63 8.51 8.66
CA VAL A 166 1.40 8.78 7.90
C VAL A 166 1.49 10.16 7.24
N GLU A 167 2.02 11.15 7.96
CA GLU A 167 2.25 12.50 7.40
C GLU A 167 3.28 12.46 6.26
N ASP A 168 4.37 11.71 6.40
CA ASP A 168 5.37 11.54 5.34
C ASP A 168 4.75 10.89 4.09
N LEU A 169 3.90 9.87 4.29
CA LEU A 169 3.14 9.27 3.20
C LEU A 169 2.22 10.30 2.52
N ILE A 170 1.50 11.12 3.27
CA ILE A 170 0.62 12.17 2.73
C ILE A 170 1.42 13.16 1.88
N ILE A 171 2.60 13.58 2.35
CA ILE A 171 3.50 14.47 1.59
C ILE A 171 3.89 13.82 0.25
N PHE A 172 4.25 12.55 0.27
CA PHE A 172 4.57 11.81 -0.96
C PHE A 172 3.36 11.72 -1.90
N LEU A 173 2.19 11.35 -1.39
CA LEU A 173 0.97 11.22 -2.19
C LEU A 173 0.56 12.55 -2.82
N LYS A 174 0.69 13.67 -2.11
CA LYS A 174 0.48 15.02 -2.67
C LYS A 174 1.46 15.31 -3.81
N LYS A 175 2.73 14.97 -3.66
CA LYS A 175 3.76 15.14 -4.72
C LYS A 175 3.45 14.38 -6.00
N ILE A 176 2.77 13.24 -5.92
CA ILE A 176 2.34 12.49 -7.11
C ILE A 176 0.97 12.92 -7.64
N GLY A 177 0.36 13.97 -7.06
CA GLY A 177 -0.85 14.61 -7.57
C GLY A 177 -2.14 14.29 -6.82
N CYS A 178 -2.09 13.60 -5.68
CA CYS A 178 -3.28 13.36 -4.87
C CYS A 178 -3.70 14.62 -4.12
N LYS A 179 -5.00 14.93 -4.12
CA LYS A 179 -5.57 16.02 -3.32
C LYS A 179 -5.95 15.47 -1.95
N ILE A 180 -5.23 15.86 -0.91
CA ILE A 180 -5.45 15.39 0.46
C ILE A 180 -5.51 16.59 1.38
N ASN A 181 -6.62 16.74 2.11
CA ASN A 181 -6.79 17.76 3.14
C ASN A 181 -6.91 17.09 4.50
N ARG A 182 -6.28 17.67 5.51
CA ARG A 182 -6.52 17.33 6.90
C ARG A 182 -7.64 18.23 7.42
N ILE A 183 -8.67 17.61 7.96
CA ILE A 183 -9.76 18.29 8.64
C ILE A 183 -9.61 17.88 10.11
N GLY A 184 -9.24 18.83 10.97
CA GLY A 184 -8.90 18.74 12.39
C GLY A 184 -9.49 17.65 13.22
#